data_1bd4e7fc9631ed4c6fc9e5f579aca68d
#
_entry.id   1bd4e7fc9631ed4c6fc9e5f579aca68d
#
_cell.length_a   1.000
_cell.length_b   1.000
_cell.length_c   1.000
_cell.angle_alpha   90.00
_cell.angle_beta   90.00
_cell.angle_gamma   90.00
#
_symmetry.space_group_name_H-M   'P 1'
#
loop_
_entity.id
_entity.type
_entity.pdbx_description
1 polymer ?
#
loop_
_entity_poly.entity_id
_entity_poly.type
_entity_poly.pdbx_seq_one_letter_code
_entity_poly.pdbx_strand_id
1 'polypeptide(L)'
;IKINLWPSIVMGTSLEMYIHSSALGQFDYIAGVLSGPQIMRMRYGGPDENDPITGWISEQNEGAVLSMDMDLYLDAPYAFDWDPIQNPGDLRSVPLEMNLEGEVTFLDDGRMAVEQFNRNRIDIFADIYGLGSNLDPVGYIDFFIPEYGSRINMISEPIK
;
A
#
# COMPACT_ATOMS: atom_id res chain seq x y z
N ILE A 1 -7.37 -22.92 -4.88
CA ILE A 1 -7.99 -22.40 -6.11
C ILE A 1 -7.17 -21.20 -6.57
N LYS A 2 -6.79 -21.17 -7.86
CA LYS A 2 -6.14 -20.02 -8.48
C LYS A 2 -7.21 -19.00 -8.85
N ILE A 3 -6.97 -17.73 -8.51
CA ILE A 3 -7.77 -16.60 -8.96
C ILE A 3 -6.92 -15.60 -9.72
N ASN A 4 -7.55 -14.86 -10.60
CA ASN A 4 -6.93 -13.75 -11.31
C ASN A 4 -7.63 -12.46 -10.91
N LEU A 5 -6.85 -11.46 -10.52
CA LEU A 5 -7.31 -10.12 -10.22
C LEU A 5 -6.79 -9.17 -11.30
N TRP A 6 -7.69 -8.39 -11.88
CA TRP A 6 -7.31 -7.37 -12.83
C TRP A 6 -6.97 -6.07 -12.11
N PRO A 7 -5.95 -5.36 -12.57
CA PRO A 7 -5.53 -4.11 -11.96
C PRO A 7 -6.68 -3.12 -11.80
N SER A 8 -6.76 -2.54 -10.61
CA SER A 8 -7.76 -1.54 -10.26
C SER A 8 -7.15 -0.44 -9.40
N ILE A 9 -7.96 0.54 -9.04
CA ILE A 9 -7.58 1.63 -8.16
C ILE A 9 -8.30 1.43 -6.83
N VAL A 10 -7.53 1.43 -5.75
CA VAL A 10 -8.06 1.44 -4.39
C VAL A 10 -7.92 2.85 -3.83
N MET A 11 -9.03 3.43 -3.41
CA MET A 11 -9.04 4.74 -2.75
C MET A 11 -9.19 4.55 -1.25
N GLY A 12 -8.30 5.16 -0.49
CA GLY A 12 -8.32 5.15 0.96
C GLY A 12 -8.50 6.56 1.54
N THR A 13 -9.10 6.65 2.72
CA THR A 13 -9.26 7.91 3.43
C THR A 13 -7.99 8.32 4.13
N SER A 14 -7.27 7.36 4.70
CA SER A 14 -5.98 7.56 5.34
C SER A 14 -5.31 6.21 5.59
N LEU A 15 -3.99 6.22 5.56
CA LEU A 15 -3.12 5.11 5.95
C LEU A 15 -2.26 5.58 7.12
N GLU A 16 -2.17 4.80 8.17
CA GLU A 16 -1.23 5.07 9.25
C GLU A 16 0.16 4.59 8.83
N MET A 17 1.11 5.52 8.86
CA MET A 17 2.52 5.27 8.58
C MET A 17 3.35 5.67 9.77
N TYR A 18 4.51 5.05 9.92
CA TYR A 18 5.45 5.39 10.99
C TYR A 18 6.71 6.00 10.39
N ILE A 19 7.12 7.14 10.95
CA ILE A 19 8.35 7.81 10.56
C ILE A 19 9.47 7.33 11.47
N HIS A 20 10.56 6.92 10.87
CA HIS A 20 11.82 6.71 11.57
C HIS A 20 12.70 7.94 11.38
N SER A 21 13.04 8.64 12.46
CA SER A 21 13.67 9.96 12.39
C SER A 21 15.20 9.91 12.39
N SER A 22 15.81 9.12 11.52
CA SER A 22 17.26 9.28 11.25
C SER A 22 17.58 10.61 10.55
N ALA A 23 16.60 11.21 9.86
CA ALA A 23 16.74 12.47 9.14
C ALA A 23 16.92 13.71 10.02
N LEU A 24 16.48 13.67 11.28
CA LEU A 24 16.59 14.81 12.21
C LEU A 24 17.77 14.70 13.18
N GLY A 25 18.70 13.79 12.92
CA GLY A 25 19.92 13.62 13.70
C GLY A 25 19.73 13.01 15.08
N GLN A 26 20.21 11.83 15.27
CA GLN A 26 20.45 11.14 16.55
C GLN A 26 19.26 10.73 17.45
N PHE A 27 18.03 10.81 17.01
CA PHE A 27 16.90 10.34 17.81
C PHE A 27 16.21 9.19 17.11
N ASP A 28 16.26 8.00 17.69
CA ASP A 28 15.39 6.87 17.34
C ASP A 28 13.94 7.20 17.76
N TYR A 29 13.33 8.13 17.09
CA TYR A 29 11.96 8.51 17.36
C TYR A 29 11.03 7.92 16.30
N ILE A 30 10.09 7.11 16.72
CA ILE A 30 9.03 6.59 15.85
C ILE A 30 7.77 7.41 16.15
N ALA A 31 7.28 8.12 15.17
CA ALA A 31 6.01 8.83 15.25
C ALA A 31 5.03 8.24 14.23
N GLY A 32 3.81 7.99 14.66
CA GLY A 32 2.71 7.68 13.74
C GLY A 32 2.26 8.93 13.01
N VAL A 33 2.08 8.83 11.70
CA VAL A 33 1.52 9.88 10.85
C VAL A 33 0.41 9.32 9.99
N LEU A 34 -0.55 10.16 9.68
CA LEU A 34 -1.63 9.81 8.77
C LEU A 34 -1.29 10.33 7.36
N SER A 35 -1.44 9.46 6.36
CA SER A 35 -1.20 9.84 4.96
C SER A 35 -2.19 10.85 4.41
N GLY A 36 -3.35 11.03 5.08
CA GLY A 36 -4.50 11.68 4.46
C GLY A 36 -5.09 10.85 3.30
N PRO A 37 -5.92 11.46 2.46
CA PRO A 37 -6.47 10.77 1.30
C PRO A 37 -5.39 10.23 0.39
N GLN A 38 -5.53 8.96 -0.01
CA GLN A 38 -4.54 8.23 -0.79
C GLN A 38 -5.18 7.41 -1.90
N ILE A 39 -4.40 7.11 -2.90
CA ILE A 39 -4.75 6.24 -4.01
C ILE A 39 -3.66 5.18 -4.14
N MET A 40 -4.06 3.92 -4.16
CA MET A 40 -3.19 2.81 -4.52
C MET A 40 -3.62 2.27 -5.88
N ARG A 41 -2.70 2.28 -6.83
CA ARG A 41 -2.91 1.75 -8.19
C ARG A 41 -2.24 0.39 -8.29
N MET A 42 -3.03 -0.64 -8.55
CA MET A 42 -2.51 -1.99 -8.76
C MET A 42 -1.75 -2.05 -10.09
N ARG A 43 -0.61 -2.75 -10.09
CA ARG A 43 0.15 -3.05 -11.31
C ARG A 43 -0.32 -4.37 -11.90
N TYR A 44 -0.04 -4.57 -13.18
CA TYR A 44 -0.22 -5.86 -13.82
C TYR A 44 0.75 -6.90 -13.24
N GLY A 45 0.34 -8.16 -13.22
CA GLY A 45 1.12 -9.24 -12.62
C GLY A 45 2.31 -9.72 -13.45
N GLY A 46 2.50 -9.17 -14.65
CA GLY A 46 3.56 -9.54 -15.58
C GLY A 46 4.03 -8.37 -16.44
N PRO A 47 4.96 -8.63 -17.37
CA PRO A 47 5.51 -7.59 -18.25
C PRO A 47 4.49 -7.04 -19.26
N ASP A 48 3.45 -7.78 -19.56
CA ASP A 48 2.41 -7.38 -20.48
C ASP A 48 1.27 -6.69 -19.74
N GLU A 49 0.75 -5.59 -20.29
CA GLU A 49 -0.35 -4.81 -19.74
C GLU A 49 -1.67 -5.59 -19.54
N ASN A 50 -1.70 -6.84 -19.95
CA ASN A 50 -2.87 -7.72 -19.87
C ASN A 50 -2.69 -8.88 -18.88
N ASP A 51 -1.56 -8.95 -18.18
CA ASP A 51 -1.33 -10.03 -17.23
C ASP A 51 -2.04 -9.76 -15.92
N PRO A 52 -2.96 -10.63 -15.48
CA PRO A 52 -3.64 -10.46 -14.21
C PRO A 52 -2.70 -10.74 -13.04
N ILE A 53 -2.97 -10.09 -11.93
CA ILE A 53 -2.37 -10.45 -10.64
C ILE A 53 -2.91 -11.82 -10.25
N THR A 54 -2.03 -12.73 -9.86
CA THR A 54 -2.42 -14.09 -9.47
C THR A 54 -2.50 -14.23 -7.96
N GLY A 55 -3.61 -14.74 -7.46
CA GLY A 55 -3.79 -15.13 -6.08
C GLY A 55 -4.21 -16.58 -5.92
N TRP A 56 -4.06 -17.10 -4.72
CA TRP A 56 -4.39 -18.47 -4.38
C TRP A 56 -5.32 -18.54 -3.18
N ILE A 57 -6.50 -19.12 -3.36
CA ILE A 57 -7.40 -19.46 -2.26
C ILE A 57 -7.05 -20.87 -1.79
N SER A 58 -6.71 -20.98 -0.51
CA SER A 58 -6.46 -22.22 0.21
C SER A 58 -7.45 -22.39 1.35
N GLU A 59 -7.74 -23.63 1.69
CA GLU A 59 -8.50 -23.96 2.89
C GLU A 59 -7.54 -23.97 4.08
N GLN A 60 -7.88 -23.27 5.13
CA GLN A 60 -7.20 -23.25 6.41
C GLN A 60 -8.18 -23.64 7.52
N ASN A 61 -7.69 -23.86 8.73
CA ASN A 61 -8.49 -24.39 9.86
C ASN A 61 -9.75 -23.58 10.18
N GLU A 62 -9.80 -22.32 9.84
CA GLU A 62 -10.90 -21.40 10.14
C GLU A 62 -11.67 -20.92 8.90
N GLY A 63 -11.36 -21.44 7.71
CA GLY A 63 -12.07 -21.06 6.48
C GLY A 63 -11.19 -20.96 5.25
N ALA A 64 -11.67 -20.25 4.25
CA ALA A 64 -10.93 -19.98 3.02
C ALA A 64 -10.08 -18.72 3.16
N VAL A 65 -8.83 -18.80 2.76
CA VAL A 65 -7.87 -17.68 2.82
C VAL A 65 -7.30 -17.42 1.44
N LEU A 66 -7.31 -16.17 1.03
CA LEU A 66 -6.67 -15.68 -0.19
C LEU A 66 -5.29 -15.12 0.14
N SER A 67 -4.28 -15.64 -0.54
CA SER A 67 -2.91 -15.12 -0.50
C SER A 67 -2.50 -14.64 -1.88
N MET A 68 -1.86 -13.46 -1.96
CA MET A 68 -1.33 -12.91 -3.20
C MET A 68 -0.17 -11.95 -2.94
N ASP A 69 0.73 -11.88 -3.91
CA ASP A 69 1.74 -10.83 -3.98
C ASP A 69 1.26 -9.77 -4.96
N MET A 70 1.33 -8.51 -4.56
CA MET A 70 0.80 -7.41 -5.33
C MET A 70 1.78 -6.24 -5.37
N ASP A 71 2.11 -5.83 -6.58
CA ASP A 71 2.82 -4.59 -6.83
C ASP A 71 1.81 -3.44 -6.97
N LEU A 72 2.09 -2.36 -6.26
CA LEU A 72 1.24 -1.17 -6.22
C LEU A 72 2.06 0.09 -6.48
N TYR A 73 1.38 1.15 -6.88
CA TYR A 73 1.88 2.51 -6.78
C TYR A 73 1.04 3.28 -5.76
N LEU A 74 1.70 3.83 -4.75
CA LEU A 74 1.07 4.70 -3.75
C LEU A 74 1.15 6.15 -4.21
N ASP A 75 0.01 6.83 -4.18
CA ASP A 75 -0.10 8.27 -4.31
C ASP A 75 -0.73 8.82 -3.01
N ALA A 76 0.06 9.48 -2.19
CA ALA A 76 -0.36 10.10 -0.93
C ALA A 76 0.12 11.57 -0.86
N PRO A 77 -0.45 12.46 -1.66
CA PRO A 77 0.06 13.83 -1.84
C PRO A 77 -0.07 14.72 -0.60
N TYR A 78 -0.88 14.31 0.37
CA TYR A 78 -1.12 15.09 1.60
C TYR A 78 -0.37 14.54 2.82
N ALA A 79 0.43 13.50 2.67
CA ALA A 79 1.15 12.88 3.79
C ALA A 79 2.08 13.86 4.53
N PHE A 80 2.48 14.96 3.89
CA PHE A 80 3.42 15.95 4.40
C PHE A 80 2.99 17.39 4.13
N ASP A 81 1.75 17.70 4.31
CA ASP A 81 1.26 19.07 4.23
C ASP A 81 1.68 19.86 5.49
N TRP A 82 3.01 19.92 5.71
CA TRP A 82 3.61 20.70 6.80
C TRP A 82 4.21 21.98 6.23
N ASP A 83 3.54 23.08 6.45
CA ASP A 83 4.12 24.40 6.30
C ASP A 83 5.17 24.61 7.43
N PRO A 84 6.47 24.86 7.15
CA PRO A 84 7.08 25.44 5.97
C PRO A 84 7.86 24.44 5.07
N ILE A 85 7.77 23.18 5.30
CA ILE A 85 8.40 22.18 4.44
C ILE A 85 7.53 22.06 3.21
N GLN A 86 7.88 22.77 2.16
CA GLN A 86 7.25 22.55 0.86
C GLN A 86 7.46 21.09 0.51
N ASN A 87 6.35 20.42 0.35
CA ASN A 87 6.16 19.04 0.08
C ASN A 87 7.38 18.42 -0.61
N PRO A 88 8.25 17.74 0.13
CA PRO A 88 9.47 17.28 -0.47
C PRO A 88 9.20 16.13 -1.36
N GLY A 89 8.49 15.44 -1.24
CA GLY A 89 8.32 14.29 -2.03
C GLY A 89 6.86 14.10 -2.19
N ASP A 90 6.45 14.52 -3.26
CA ASP A 90 5.30 13.91 -3.81
C ASP A 90 5.40 12.41 -3.54
N LEU A 91 4.75 11.90 -2.48
CA LEU A 91 4.48 10.48 -2.39
C LEU A 91 3.54 10.14 -3.55
N ARG A 92 4.07 10.31 -4.76
CA ARG A 92 3.38 10.03 -6.02
C ARG A 92 4.09 8.90 -6.72
N SER A 93 3.30 7.90 -7.09
CA SER A 93 3.80 6.73 -7.79
C SER A 93 4.93 6.01 -7.06
N VAL A 94 4.88 5.99 -5.74
CA VAL A 94 5.85 5.24 -4.93
C VAL A 94 5.58 3.76 -5.10
N PRO A 95 6.53 2.98 -5.61
CA PRO A 95 6.34 1.55 -5.80
C PRO A 95 6.31 0.86 -4.43
N LEU A 96 5.32 0.01 -4.23
CA LEU A 96 5.16 -0.82 -3.04
C LEU A 96 4.98 -2.27 -3.46
N GLU A 97 5.64 -3.17 -2.74
CA GLU A 97 5.44 -4.61 -2.84
C GLU A 97 4.70 -5.09 -1.59
N MET A 98 3.50 -5.62 -1.78
CA MET A 98 2.64 -6.08 -0.69
C MET A 98 2.38 -7.57 -0.81
N ASN A 99 2.76 -8.32 0.23
CA ASN A 99 2.28 -9.68 0.40
C ASN A 99 0.95 -9.60 1.16
N LEU A 100 -0.13 -9.94 0.51
CA LEU A 100 -1.48 -9.82 1.05
C LEU A 100 -2.04 -11.19 1.41
N GLU A 101 -2.64 -11.29 2.58
CA GLU A 101 -3.36 -12.49 3.02
C GLU A 101 -4.61 -12.08 3.79
N GLY A 102 -5.69 -12.83 3.57
CA GLY A 102 -6.91 -12.55 4.31
C GLY A 102 -8.07 -13.50 4.02
N GLU A 103 -9.10 -13.39 4.81
CA GLU A 103 -10.26 -14.24 4.75
C GLU A 103 -11.11 -14.00 3.50
N VAL A 104 -11.65 -15.09 2.98
CA VAL A 104 -12.60 -15.10 1.87
C VAL A 104 -13.96 -15.56 2.38
N THR A 105 -14.96 -14.72 2.19
CA THR A 105 -16.36 -15.05 2.45
C THR A 105 -17.10 -15.22 1.13
N PHE A 106 -17.71 -16.38 0.92
CA PHE A 106 -18.58 -16.62 -0.22
C PHE A 106 -19.99 -16.14 0.13
N LEU A 107 -20.52 -15.23 -0.68
CA LEU A 107 -21.84 -14.63 -0.47
C LEU A 107 -22.92 -15.43 -1.18
N ASP A 108 -24.16 -15.35 -0.68
CA ASP A 108 -25.31 -16.09 -1.22
C ASP A 108 -25.65 -15.72 -2.67
N ASP A 109 -25.24 -14.56 -3.12
CA ASP A 109 -25.45 -14.05 -4.48
C ASP A 109 -24.34 -14.45 -5.48
N GLY A 110 -23.43 -15.32 -5.05
CA GLY A 110 -22.31 -15.83 -5.86
C GLY A 110 -21.10 -14.92 -5.95
N ARG A 111 -21.04 -13.85 -5.16
CA ARG A 111 -19.84 -13.02 -5.03
C ARG A 111 -18.89 -13.54 -3.94
N MET A 112 -17.64 -13.11 -4.02
CA MET A 112 -16.68 -13.27 -2.94
C MET A 112 -16.40 -11.91 -2.30
N ALA A 113 -16.44 -11.86 -0.99
CA ALA A 113 -15.89 -10.76 -0.22
C ALA A 113 -14.54 -11.19 0.35
N VAL A 114 -13.54 -10.34 0.23
CA VAL A 114 -12.18 -10.61 0.68
C VAL A 114 -11.72 -9.45 1.55
N GLU A 115 -11.20 -9.77 2.72
CA GLU A 115 -10.56 -8.82 3.62
C GLU A 115 -9.10 -9.25 3.80
N GLN A 116 -8.17 -8.44 3.28
CA GLN A 116 -6.74 -8.75 3.29
C GLN A 116 -5.94 -7.73 4.06
N PHE A 117 -4.83 -8.22 4.64
CA PHE A 117 -3.83 -7.43 5.34
C PHE A 117 -2.45 -7.70 4.72
N ASN A 118 -1.56 -6.71 4.79
CA ASN A 118 -0.16 -6.94 4.42
C ASN A 118 0.51 -7.84 5.45
N ARG A 119 1.28 -8.81 4.96
CA ARG A 119 2.05 -9.76 5.78
C ARG A 119 3.51 -9.35 5.94
N ASN A 120 3.94 -8.36 5.19
CA ASN A 120 5.29 -7.81 5.25
C ASN A 120 5.25 -6.36 5.74
N ARG A 121 6.31 -5.95 6.42
CA ARG A 121 6.59 -4.53 6.62
C ARG A 121 6.93 -3.92 5.26
N ILE A 122 6.43 -2.73 5.00
CA ILE A 122 6.66 -1.99 3.76
C ILE A 122 7.42 -0.72 4.10
N ASP A 123 8.66 -0.62 3.62
CA ASP A 123 9.47 0.56 3.81
C ASP A 123 9.32 1.51 2.61
N ILE A 124 9.14 2.79 2.90
CA ILE A 124 8.92 3.86 1.93
C ILE A 124 9.94 4.95 2.19
N PHE A 125 10.70 5.32 1.16
CA PHE A 125 11.68 6.39 1.24
C PHE A 125 11.19 7.62 0.48
N ALA A 126 11.28 8.78 1.10
CA ALA A 126 10.96 10.06 0.48
C ALA A 126 12.11 11.04 0.62
N ASP A 127 12.53 11.61 -0.49
CA ASP A 127 13.55 12.64 -0.51
C ASP A 127 13.01 13.97 0.00
N ILE A 128 13.81 14.69 0.77
CA ILE A 128 13.50 16.04 1.25
C ILE A 128 14.30 17.05 0.43
N TYR A 129 13.62 18.00 -0.17
CA TYR A 129 14.24 19.10 -0.92
C TYR A 129 14.23 20.38 -0.08
N GLY A 130 15.34 21.09 -0.04
CA GLY A 130 15.45 22.35 0.69
C GLY A 130 14.70 23.49 -0.01
N LEU A 131 14.27 24.47 0.77
CA LEU A 131 13.64 25.69 0.25
C LEU A 131 14.57 26.36 -0.78
N GLY A 132 14.17 26.35 -2.04
CA GLY A 132 14.86 27.04 -3.13
C GLY A 132 15.83 26.21 -3.96
N SER A 133 16.04 24.94 -3.67
CA SER A 133 16.80 24.04 -4.53
C SER A 133 15.88 22.97 -5.14
N ASN A 134 15.63 23.06 -6.42
CA ASN A 134 14.81 22.09 -7.13
C ASN A 134 15.60 20.88 -7.65
N LEU A 135 16.86 20.72 -7.28
CA LEU A 135 17.76 19.83 -8.00
C LEU A 135 18.43 18.75 -7.15
N ASP A 136 18.65 18.97 -5.85
CA ASP A 136 19.31 17.98 -5.02
C ASP A 136 18.54 17.79 -3.70
N PRO A 137 18.27 16.55 -3.28
CA PRO A 137 17.69 16.31 -1.98
C PRO A 137 18.67 16.71 -0.87
N VAL A 138 18.16 17.38 0.16
CA VAL A 138 18.94 17.75 1.36
C VAL A 138 18.87 16.67 2.44
N GLY A 139 18.04 15.67 2.24
CA GLY A 139 17.87 14.54 3.14
C GLY A 139 16.76 13.62 2.66
N TYR A 140 16.47 12.62 3.45
CA TYR A 140 15.36 11.69 3.20
C TYR A 140 14.63 11.39 4.51
N ILE A 141 13.40 10.95 4.39
CA ILE A 141 12.60 10.44 5.50
C ILE A 141 12.24 8.99 5.20
N ASP A 142 12.43 8.12 6.18
CA ASP A 142 12.00 6.74 6.12
C ASP A 142 10.60 6.61 6.74
N PHE A 143 9.72 5.99 5.99
CA PHE A 143 8.40 5.61 6.47
C PHE A 143 8.27 4.12 6.41
N PHE A 144 7.40 3.59 7.22
CA PHE A 144 7.00 2.22 7.04
C PHE A 144 5.53 1.99 7.39
N ILE A 145 4.96 1.04 6.69
CA ILE A 145 3.68 0.42 7.05
C ILE A 145 4.04 -0.88 7.77
N PRO A 146 3.64 -1.05 9.03
CA PRO A 146 3.94 -2.28 9.75
C PRO A 146 3.21 -3.48 9.14
N GLU A 147 3.64 -4.69 9.47
CA GLU A 147 2.84 -5.89 9.22
C GLU A 147 1.43 -5.70 9.78
N TYR A 148 0.43 -6.11 9.00
CA TYR A 148 -1.01 -5.92 9.31
C TYR A 148 -1.44 -4.44 9.44
N GLY A 149 -0.62 -3.49 9.02
CA GLY A 149 -0.92 -2.06 9.09
C GLY A 149 -1.84 -1.56 7.98
N SER A 150 -1.98 -2.31 6.89
CA SER A 150 -2.92 -2.00 5.82
C SER A 150 -4.07 -3.01 5.79
N ARG A 151 -5.25 -2.54 5.42
CA ARG A 151 -6.45 -3.36 5.24
C ARG A 151 -7.08 -3.05 3.89
N ILE A 152 -7.21 -4.07 3.06
CA ILE A 152 -7.84 -3.98 1.74
C ILE A 152 -9.08 -4.85 1.71
N ASN A 153 -10.21 -4.24 1.40
CA ASN A 153 -11.49 -4.94 1.24
C ASN A 153 -11.88 -4.96 -0.25
N MET A 154 -12.18 -6.13 -0.75
CA MET A 154 -12.59 -6.33 -2.13
C MET A 154 -13.87 -7.17 -2.19
N ILE A 155 -14.70 -6.89 -3.19
CA ILE A 155 -15.87 -7.72 -3.51
C ILE A 155 -15.80 -8.04 -5.00
N SER A 156 -15.87 -9.31 -5.32
CA SER A 156 -15.85 -9.77 -6.73
C SER A 156 -17.17 -9.50 -7.44
N GLU A 157 -17.13 -9.56 -8.76
CA GLU A 157 -18.34 -9.82 -9.55
C GLU A 157 -18.92 -11.19 -9.19
N PRO A 158 -20.23 -11.43 -9.43
CA PRO A 158 -20.81 -12.75 -9.22
C PRO A 158 -20.12 -13.81 -10.07
N ILE A 159 -19.74 -14.91 -9.44
CA ILE A 159 -19.17 -16.07 -10.14
C ILE A 159 -20.29 -16.72 -10.94
N LYS A 160 -20.13 -16.77 -12.25
CA LYS A 160 -21.09 -17.39 -13.17
C LYS A 160 -20.83 -18.88 -13.30
#